data_18421e9cdee63d970f5bb7ccb9b44a91
#
_entry.id   18421e9cdee63d970f5bb7ccb9b44a91
#
_cell.length_a   1.000
_cell.length_b   1.000
_cell.length_c   1.000
_cell.angle_alpha   90.00
_cell.angle_beta   90.00
_cell.angle_gamma   90.00
#
_symmetry.space_group_name_H-M   'P 1'
#
loop_
_entity.id
_entity.type
_entity.pdbx_description
1 polymer ?
#
loop_
_entity_poly.entity_id
_entity_poly.type
_entity_poly.pdbx_seq_one_letter_code
_entity_poly.pdbx_strand_id
1 'polypeptide(L)'
;MAYNSKTEILKILLKQFTFKWTITSLGEETNLSRVGIWKALKKLESEKLISLFPIGKGKTSTFIISLNWDNPLLEKHLSLILTEEALKNKRWIKNFETLENMVNFLILYGSILYSSGEANDIDLVGVVSSEDNFSKIEEALQKIQKTQSKKIHLENFTKKEFEKEIKKPNKIFIDAIKRGIVLFGQEEFIKFVKNLKNE
;
A
#
# COMPACT_ATOMS: atom_id res chain seq x y z
N MET A 1 13.12 -12.08 -12.94
CA MET A 1 12.11 -12.95 -12.27
C MET A 1 10.75 -12.54 -12.75
N ALA A 2 9.95 -13.43 -13.30
CA ALA A 2 8.58 -13.10 -13.68
C ALA A 2 7.82 -12.70 -12.41
N TYR A 3 7.40 -11.47 -12.33
CA TYR A 3 6.53 -10.97 -11.27
C TYR A 3 5.29 -11.86 -11.28
N ASN A 4 5.05 -12.55 -10.18
CA ASN A 4 3.92 -13.46 -10.10
C ASN A 4 2.63 -12.62 -10.21
N SER A 5 1.88 -12.78 -11.27
CA SER A 5 0.64 -12.02 -11.54
C SER A 5 -0.31 -11.99 -10.35
N LYS A 6 -0.30 -13.03 -9.50
CA LYS A 6 -1.09 -13.08 -8.28
C LYS A 6 -0.63 -12.05 -7.25
N THR A 7 0.68 -11.95 -7.03
CA THR A 7 1.28 -10.98 -6.10
C THR A 7 0.96 -9.54 -6.52
N GLU A 8 1.05 -9.25 -7.82
CA GLU A 8 0.74 -7.94 -8.37
C GLU A 8 -0.75 -7.59 -8.19
N ILE A 9 -1.65 -8.51 -8.53
CA ILE A 9 -3.10 -8.31 -8.34
C ILE A 9 -3.43 -8.07 -6.87
N LEU A 10 -2.93 -8.90 -5.95
CA LEU A 10 -3.18 -8.72 -4.51
C LEU A 10 -2.67 -7.36 -4.00
N LYS A 11 -1.49 -6.93 -4.46
CA LYS A 11 -0.92 -5.63 -4.11
C LYS A 11 -1.77 -4.47 -4.63
N ILE A 12 -2.24 -4.54 -5.87
CA ILE A 12 -3.14 -3.52 -6.45
C ILE A 12 -4.44 -3.45 -5.66
N LEU A 13 -5.09 -4.59 -5.39
CA LEU A 13 -6.34 -4.63 -4.62
C LEU A 13 -6.18 -4.07 -3.21
N LEU A 14 -5.02 -4.29 -2.57
CA LEU A 14 -4.72 -3.74 -1.25
C LEU A 14 -4.46 -2.23 -1.31
N LYS A 15 -3.56 -1.78 -2.19
CA LYS A 15 -3.12 -0.37 -2.21
C LYS A 15 -4.13 0.57 -2.88
N GLN A 16 -5.00 0.06 -3.72
CA GLN A 16 -6.05 0.82 -4.39
C GLN A 16 -7.45 0.37 -3.95
N PHE A 17 -7.61 0.20 -2.65
CA PHE A 17 -8.80 -0.36 -2.03
C PHE A 17 -10.07 0.48 -2.21
N THR A 18 -9.97 1.77 -2.54
CA THR A 18 -11.12 2.64 -2.84
C THR A 18 -11.70 2.39 -4.23
N PHE A 19 -10.95 1.73 -5.12
CA PHE A 19 -11.37 1.48 -6.49
C PHE A 19 -12.14 0.15 -6.62
N LYS A 20 -13.19 0.13 -7.46
CA LYS A 20 -13.94 -1.09 -7.78
C LYS A 20 -13.30 -1.78 -8.97
N TRP A 21 -12.53 -2.80 -8.70
CA TRP A 21 -11.76 -3.53 -9.71
C TRP A 21 -12.61 -4.51 -10.50
N THR A 22 -12.43 -4.49 -11.83
CA THR A 22 -12.98 -5.46 -12.78
C THR A 22 -11.83 -6.15 -13.52
N ILE A 23 -12.14 -7.20 -14.30
CA ILE A 23 -11.15 -7.89 -15.13
C ILE A 23 -10.51 -6.92 -16.13
N THR A 24 -11.32 -6.04 -16.74
CA THR A 24 -10.85 -5.05 -17.72
C THR A 24 -9.91 -4.04 -17.07
N SER A 25 -10.33 -3.41 -15.97
CA SER A 25 -9.51 -2.40 -15.29
C SER A 25 -8.21 -2.97 -14.71
N LEU A 26 -8.22 -4.22 -14.21
CA LEU A 26 -6.99 -4.89 -13.83
C LEU A 26 -6.06 -5.19 -15.02
N GLY A 27 -6.64 -5.47 -16.22
CA GLY A 27 -5.86 -5.66 -17.44
C GLY A 27 -5.10 -4.40 -17.82
N GLU A 28 -5.77 -3.26 -17.79
CA GLU A 28 -5.18 -1.97 -18.07
C GLU A 28 -4.08 -1.59 -17.08
N GLU A 29 -4.32 -1.84 -15.77
CA GLU A 29 -3.35 -1.50 -14.72
C GLU A 29 -2.11 -2.41 -14.73
N THR A 30 -2.26 -3.70 -15.06
CA THR A 30 -1.18 -4.70 -14.99
C THR A 30 -0.48 -4.94 -16.33
N ASN A 31 -0.99 -4.42 -17.43
CA ASN A 31 -0.58 -4.77 -18.80
C ASN A 31 -0.64 -6.28 -19.11
N LEU A 32 -1.47 -7.03 -18.38
CA LEU A 32 -1.70 -8.45 -18.62
C LEU A 32 -2.85 -8.66 -19.59
N SER A 33 -2.76 -9.72 -20.39
CA SER A 33 -3.87 -10.12 -21.25
C SER A 33 -5.09 -10.55 -20.42
N ARG A 34 -6.30 -10.33 -20.95
CA ARG A 34 -7.55 -10.76 -20.30
C ARG A 34 -7.53 -12.23 -19.87
N VAL A 35 -6.93 -13.12 -20.68
CA VAL A 35 -6.79 -14.54 -20.37
C VAL A 35 -5.82 -14.75 -19.20
N GLY A 36 -4.71 -14.02 -19.20
CA GLY A 36 -3.72 -14.08 -18.12
C GLY A 36 -4.31 -13.65 -16.78
N ILE A 37 -5.04 -12.52 -16.76
CA ILE A 37 -5.77 -12.06 -15.57
C ILE A 37 -6.79 -13.08 -15.11
N TRP A 38 -7.62 -13.58 -16.01
CA TRP A 38 -8.64 -14.56 -15.65
C TRP A 38 -8.06 -15.82 -15.01
N LYS A 39 -6.96 -16.35 -15.56
CA LYS A 39 -6.24 -17.48 -14.95
C LYS A 39 -5.72 -17.16 -13.55
N ALA A 40 -5.13 -15.99 -13.37
CA ALA A 40 -4.63 -15.55 -12.05
C ALA A 40 -5.77 -15.38 -11.03
N LEU A 41 -6.89 -14.75 -11.44
CA LEU A 41 -8.06 -14.56 -10.59
C LEU A 41 -8.69 -15.90 -10.19
N LYS A 42 -8.85 -16.84 -11.12
CA LYS A 42 -9.38 -18.19 -10.79
C LYS A 42 -8.50 -18.92 -9.79
N LYS A 43 -7.19 -18.76 -9.87
CA LYS A 43 -6.26 -19.33 -8.89
C LYS A 43 -6.37 -18.66 -7.53
N LEU A 44 -6.45 -17.31 -7.47
CA LEU A 44 -6.66 -16.55 -6.23
C LEU A 44 -8.02 -16.87 -5.58
N GLU A 45 -9.07 -17.04 -6.38
CA GLU A 45 -10.39 -17.43 -5.91
C GLU A 45 -10.40 -18.86 -5.34
N SER A 46 -9.74 -19.83 -6.01
CA SER A 46 -9.62 -21.19 -5.49
C SER A 46 -8.81 -21.28 -4.19
N GLU A 47 -7.85 -20.36 -3.98
CA GLU A 47 -7.10 -20.19 -2.74
C GLU A 47 -7.91 -19.38 -1.68
N LYS A 48 -9.12 -18.92 -2.02
CA LYS A 48 -9.99 -18.08 -1.19
C LYS A 48 -9.32 -16.76 -0.74
N LEU A 49 -8.39 -16.24 -1.54
CA LEU A 49 -7.73 -14.95 -1.25
C LEU A 49 -8.53 -13.76 -1.80
N ILE A 50 -9.38 -14.00 -2.79
CA ILE A 50 -10.30 -13.01 -3.35
C ILE A 50 -11.70 -13.59 -3.48
N SER A 51 -12.68 -12.69 -3.63
CA SER A 51 -14.06 -13.01 -4.02
C SER A 51 -14.40 -12.33 -5.34
N LEU A 52 -15.14 -13.03 -6.19
CA LEU A 52 -15.64 -12.53 -7.47
C LEU A 52 -17.16 -12.35 -7.39
N PHE A 53 -17.61 -11.10 -7.47
CA PHE A 53 -19.04 -10.77 -7.40
C PHE A 53 -19.55 -10.43 -8.81
N PRO A 54 -20.48 -11.22 -9.39
CA PRO A 54 -21.00 -10.92 -10.72
C PRO A 54 -21.86 -9.66 -10.72
N ILE A 55 -21.68 -8.81 -11.74
CA ILE A 55 -22.52 -7.66 -12.00
C ILE A 55 -23.16 -7.83 -13.38
N GLY A 56 -24.46 -7.57 -13.45
CA GLY A 56 -25.25 -7.71 -14.67
C GLY A 56 -25.84 -9.10 -14.83
N LYS A 57 -26.76 -9.24 -15.79
CA LYS A 57 -27.46 -10.50 -16.11
C LYS A 57 -27.03 -10.99 -17.49
N GLY A 58 -26.82 -12.32 -17.61
CA GLY A 58 -26.57 -12.98 -18.90
C GLY A 58 -25.10 -12.98 -19.36
N LYS A 59 -24.91 -13.13 -20.67
CA LYS A 59 -23.58 -13.35 -21.29
C LYS A 59 -22.61 -12.15 -21.18
N THR A 60 -23.10 -10.96 -20.79
CA THR A 60 -22.32 -9.73 -20.64
C THR A 60 -21.96 -9.41 -19.19
N SER A 61 -22.16 -10.36 -18.27
CA SER A 61 -21.81 -10.17 -16.86
C SER A 61 -20.30 -9.90 -16.70
N THR A 62 -19.97 -8.88 -15.92
CA THR A 62 -18.61 -8.64 -15.43
C THR A 62 -18.52 -8.99 -13.95
N PHE A 63 -17.30 -9.03 -13.40
CA PHE A 63 -17.08 -9.33 -12.00
C PHE A 63 -16.43 -8.13 -11.30
N ILE A 64 -16.92 -7.78 -10.10
CA ILE A 64 -16.15 -6.99 -9.13
C ILE A 64 -15.25 -7.96 -8.36
N ILE A 65 -14.01 -7.55 -8.21
CA ILE A 65 -12.96 -8.30 -7.56
C ILE A 65 -12.66 -7.64 -6.23
N SER A 66 -12.72 -8.40 -5.15
CA SER A 66 -12.45 -7.92 -3.78
C SER A 66 -11.54 -8.89 -3.05
N LEU A 67 -10.72 -8.37 -2.13
CA LEU A 67 -9.98 -9.19 -1.17
C LEU A 67 -10.96 -9.92 -0.25
N ASN A 68 -10.68 -11.19 0.03
CA ASN A 68 -11.49 -11.99 0.95
C ASN A 68 -10.93 -11.91 2.38
N TRP A 69 -11.37 -10.90 3.12
CA TRP A 69 -10.89 -10.62 4.47
C TRP A 69 -11.26 -11.67 5.53
N ASP A 70 -12.18 -12.60 5.21
CA ASP A 70 -12.55 -13.71 6.10
C ASP A 70 -11.49 -14.82 6.11
N ASN A 71 -10.59 -14.83 5.11
CA ASN A 71 -9.51 -15.79 5.05
C ASN A 71 -8.26 -15.26 5.79
N PRO A 72 -7.87 -15.86 6.94
CA PRO A 72 -6.70 -15.40 7.70
C PRO A 72 -5.39 -15.50 6.92
N LEU A 73 -5.31 -16.36 5.91
CA LEU A 73 -4.12 -16.46 5.05
C LEU A 73 -3.92 -15.21 4.19
N LEU A 74 -5.00 -14.48 3.87
CA LEU A 74 -4.89 -13.25 3.06
C LEU A 74 -3.95 -12.24 3.72
N GLU A 75 -4.15 -11.95 5.00
CA GLU A 75 -3.31 -10.96 5.72
C GLU A 75 -1.84 -11.38 5.73
N LYS A 76 -1.54 -12.68 5.88
CA LYS A 76 -0.17 -13.19 5.84
C LYS A 76 0.46 -13.09 4.44
N HIS A 77 -0.30 -13.37 3.39
CA HIS A 77 0.17 -13.16 2.01
C HIS A 77 0.45 -11.68 1.73
N LEU A 78 -0.44 -10.79 2.14
CA LEU A 78 -0.28 -9.35 1.95
C LEU A 78 0.92 -8.82 2.75
N SER A 79 1.12 -9.27 3.99
CA SER A 79 2.26 -8.91 4.83
C SER A 79 3.58 -9.33 4.17
N LEU A 80 3.66 -10.55 3.67
CA LEU A 80 4.83 -11.03 2.93
C LEU A 80 5.12 -10.17 1.69
N ILE A 81 4.10 -9.86 0.89
CA ILE A 81 4.24 -9.02 -0.32
C ILE A 81 4.79 -7.64 0.03
N LEU A 82 4.26 -6.98 1.05
CA LEU A 82 4.71 -5.65 1.46
C LEU A 82 6.12 -5.71 2.07
N THR A 83 6.44 -6.74 2.84
CA THR A 83 7.77 -6.94 3.41
C THR A 83 8.81 -7.17 2.31
N GLU A 84 8.52 -8.01 1.31
CA GLU A 84 9.40 -8.20 0.15
C GLU A 84 9.60 -6.89 -0.63
N GLU A 85 8.57 -6.07 -0.78
CA GLU A 85 8.65 -4.75 -1.41
C GLU A 85 9.58 -3.82 -0.61
N ALA A 86 9.41 -3.75 0.71
CA ALA A 86 10.26 -2.97 1.59
C ALA A 86 11.73 -3.44 1.55
N LEU A 87 11.97 -4.74 1.59
CA LEU A 87 13.32 -5.32 1.56
C LEU A 87 14.09 -5.04 0.25
N LYS A 88 13.41 -4.79 -0.86
CA LYS A 88 14.05 -4.29 -2.10
C LYS A 88 14.59 -2.86 -1.93
N ASN A 89 14.16 -2.16 -0.91
CA ASN A 89 14.48 -0.78 -0.58
C ASN A 89 15.28 -0.65 0.72
N LYS A 90 16.20 -1.58 0.98
CA LYS A 90 17.00 -1.69 2.22
C LYS A 90 17.66 -0.38 2.66
N ARG A 91 18.09 0.46 1.71
CA ARG A 91 18.65 1.77 2.01
C ARG A 91 17.69 2.62 2.83
N TRP A 92 16.41 2.66 2.43
CA TRP A 92 15.41 3.48 3.10
C TRP A 92 14.99 2.89 4.44
N ILE A 93 14.90 1.55 4.55
CA ILE A 93 14.72 0.88 5.84
C ILE A 93 15.81 1.33 6.82
N LYS A 94 17.09 1.23 6.41
CA LYS A 94 18.22 1.61 7.27
C LYS A 94 18.22 3.10 7.62
N ASN A 95 17.89 3.97 6.67
CA ASN A 95 17.87 5.41 6.90
C ASN A 95 16.81 5.84 7.93
N PHE A 96 15.70 5.12 8.01
CA PHE A 96 14.56 5.47 8.86
C PHE A 96 14.30 4.45 9.99
N GLU A 97 15.24 3.53 10.26
CA GLU A 97 15.07 2.48 11.29
C GLU A 97 14.72 3.01 12.67
N THR A 98 15.21 4.21 13.04
CA THR A 98 14.90 4.84 14.33
C THR A 98 13.42 5.21 14.48
N LEU A 99 12.68 5.33 13.37
CA LEU A 99 11.24 5.63 13.38
C LEU A 99 10.37 4.37 13.53
N GLU A 100 10.92 3.17 13.33
CA GLU A 100 10.16 1.92 13.29
C GLU A 100 9.25 1.72 14.52
N ASN A 101 9.80 1.95 15.73
CA ASN A 101 9.05 1.79 16.97
C ASN A 101 8.22 3.01 17.39
N MET A 102 8.24 4.08 16.58
CA MET A 102 7.53 5.33 16.87
C MET A 102 6.24 5.45 16.07
N VAL A 103 6.09 4.68 14.99
CA VAL A 103 4.95 4.72 14.07
C VAL A 103 4.19 3.39 14.06
N ASN A 104 2.90 3.42 13.76
CA ASN A 104 2.16 2.21 13.44
C ASN A 104 2.57 1.69 12.05
N PHE A 105 2.71 2.61 11.08
CA PHE A 105 3.31 2.32 9.79
C PHE A 105 3.92 3.59 9.18
N LEU A 106 4.93 3.39 8.33
CA LEU A 106 5.64 4.44 7.59
C LEU A 106 5.62 4.13 6.10
N ILE A 107 5.16 5.10 5.31
CA ILE A 107 5.11 5.00 3.85
C ILE A 107 6.11 5.97 3.24
N LEU A 108 7.02 5.47 2.40
CA LEU A 108 7.87 6.27 1.53
C LEU A 108 7.18 6.41 0.17
N TYR A 109 7.08 7.63 -0.35
CA TYR A 109 6.42 7.89 -1.62
C TYR A 109 7.13 9.00 -2.42
N GLY A 110 6.54 9.44 -3.52
CA GLY A 110 7.05 10.55 -4.32
C GLY A 110 8.13 10.16 -5.33
N SER A 111 8.77 11.18 -5.90
CA SER A 111 9.73 11.06 -6.99
C SER A 111 10.98 10.23 -6.61
N ILE A 112 11.32 10.20 -5.34
CA ILE A 112 12.48 9.46 -4.81
C ILE A 112 12.46 7.96 -5.14
N LEU A 113 11.27 7.38 -5.34
CA LEU A 113 11.08 5.97 -5.68
C LEU A 113 11.46 5.65 -7.14
N TYR A 114 11.41 6.65 -8.02
CA TYR A 114 11.58 6.46 -9.47
C TYR A 114 12.87 7.06 -10.00
N SER A 115 13.27 8.21 -9.47
CA SER A 115 14.42 8.99 -9.93
C SER A 115 15.23 9.50 -8.74
N SER A 116 15.83 8.60 -7.98
CA SER A 116 16.55 8.96 -6.74
C SER A 116 17.69 9.98 -6.98
N GLY A 117 18.25 10.07 -8.18
CA GLY A 117 19.24 11.09 -8.55
C GLY A 117 18.64 12.48 -8.75
N GLU A 118 17.44 12.56 -9.35
CA GLU A 118 16.78 13.81 -9.75
C GLU A 118 15.78 14.32 -8.69
N ALA A 119 15.31 13.45 -7.79
CA ALA A 119 14.42 13.85 -6.73
C ALA A 119 15.07 14.91 -5.84
N ASN A 120 14.33 15.95 -5.46
CA ASN A 120 14.81 17.04 -4.59
C ASN A 120 14.60 16.73 -3.11
N ASP A 121 13.61 15.91 -2.80
CA ASP A 121 13.12 15.62 -1.47
C ASP A 121 12.80 14.13 -1.27
N ILE A 122 12.55 13.79 -0.02
CA ILE A 122 12.17 12.46 0.44
C ILE A 122 10.83 12.61 1.14
N ASP A 123 9.77 12.14 0.50
CA ASP A 123 8.41 12.28 1.00
C ASP A 123 7.99 11.04 1.79
N LEU A 124 7.49 11.26 3.01
CA LEU A 124 7.07 10.23 3.94
C LEU A 124 5.69 10.54 4.53
N VAL A 125 4.91 9.51 4.76
CA VAL A 125 3.72 9.55 5.61
C VAL A 125 3.94 8.61 6.79
N GLY A 126 3.85 9.17 8.00
CA GLY A 126 3.87 8.42 9.25
C GLY A 126 2.48 8.36 9.88
N VAL A 127 2.02 7.16 10.24
CA VAL A 127 0.76 7.00 10.97
C VAL A 127 1.06 6.47 12.35
N VAL A 128 0.52 7.14 13.38
CA VAL A 128 0.78 6.86 14.79
C VAL A 128 -0.52 6.54 15.55
N SER A 129 -0.38 5.97 16.75
CA SER A 129 -1.51 5.71 17.64
C SER A 129 -1.99 6.96 18.38
N SER A 130 -1.07 7.87 18.72
CA SER A 130 -1.34 9.11 19.48
C SER A 130 -0.44 10.23 19.01
N GLU A 131 -0.92 11.47 19.09
CA GLU A 131 -0.18 12.69 18.79
C GLU A 131 1.04 12.90 19.75
N ASP A 132 1.04 12.25 20.91
CA ASP A 132 2.16 12.31 21.88
C ASP A 132 3.50 11.84 21.25
N ASN A 133 3.43 11.08 20.17
CA ASN A 133 4.61 10.61 19.46
C ASN A 133 5.18 11.64 18.48
N PHE A 134 4.44 12.69 18.11
CA PHE A 134 4.87 13.63 17.07
C PHE A 134 6.17 14.33 17.42
N SER A 135 6.31 14.83 18.65
CA SER A 135 7.56 15.50 19.09
C SER A 135 8.77 14.59 19.05
N LYS A 136 8.62 13.33 19.46
CA LYS A 136 9.71 12.33 19.43
C LYS A 136 10.12 11.98 18.01
N ILE A 137 9.14 11.86 17.12
CA ILE A 137 9.37 11.61 15.69
C ILE A 137 10.11 12.79 15.07
N GLU A 138 9.72 14.02 15.39
CA GLU A 138 10.38 15.22 14.88
C GLU A 138 11.83 15.33 15.35
N GLU A 139 12.13 15.06 16.60
CA GLU A 139 13.50 14.99 17.12
C GLU A 139 14.35 13.91 16.41
N ALA A 140 13.77 12.73 16.19
CA ALA A 140 14.44 11.67 15.44
C ALA A 140 14.68 12.08 13.99
N LEU A 141 13.68 12.71 13.35
CA LEU A 141 13.77 13.19 11.98
C LEU A 141 14.86 14.23 11.80
N GLN A 142 15.02 15.16 12.74
CA GLN A 142 16.10 16.16 12.71
C GLN A 142 17.49 15.52 12.76
N LYS A 143 17.64 14.41 13.49
CA LYS A 143 18.90 13.64 13.52
C LYS A 143 19.14 12.93 12.17
N ILE A 144 18.10 12.31 11.61
CA ILE A 144 18.17 11.64 10.29
C ILE A 144 18.48 12.68 9.20
N GLN A 145 17.86 13.85 9.23
CA GLN A 145 18.08 14.93 8.25
C GLN A 145 19.55 15.31 8.12
N LYS A 146 20.32 15.32 9.22
CA LYS A 146 21.76 15.64 9.21
C LYS A 146 22.58 14.65 8.38
N THR A 147 22.07 13.45 8.13
CA THR A 147 22.73 12.39 7.34
C THR A 147 22.25 12.33 5.89
N GLN A 148 21.23 13.11 5.54
CA GLN A 148 20.63 13.12 4.20
C GLN A 148 20.94 14.42 3.48
N SER A 149 21.34 14.32 2.21
CA SER A 149 21.57 15.49 1.34
C SER A 149 20.26 16.11 0.84
N LYS A 150 19.18 15.32 0.82
CA LYS A 150 17.86 15.75 0.36
C LYS A 150 17.01 16.11 1.55
N LYS A 151 16.09 17.08 1.37
CA LYS A 151 15.14 17.46 2.42
C LYS A 151 14.14 16.33 2.65
N ILE A 152 13.87 16.02 3.92
CA ILE A 152 12.88 15.04 4.31
C ILE A 152 11.59 15.79 4.63
N HIS A 153 10.50 15.39 3.97
CA HIS A 153 9.14 15.84 4.25
C HIS A 153 8.38 14.67 4.85
N LEU A 154 8.14 14.72 6.15
CA LEU A 154 7.34 13.74 6.87
C LEU A 154 6.03 14.38 7.32
N GLU A 155 4.91 13.85 6.85
CA GLU A 155 3.59 14.19 7.35
C GLU A 155 3.13 13.10 8.32
N ASN A 156 2.85 13.50 9.58
CA ASN A 156 2.40 12.60 10.63
C ASN A 156 0.89 12.74 10.85
N PHE A 157 0.22 11.60 11.00
CA PHE A 157 -1.21 11.50 11.25
C PHE A 157 -1.49 10.49 12.35
N THR A 158 -2.54 10.73 13.12
CA THR A 158 -3.23 9.64 13.81
C THR A 158 -3.99 8.77 12.81
N LYS A 159 -4.36 7.55 13.20
CA LYS A 159 -5.17 6.66 12.33
C LYS A 159 -6.47 7.33 11.86
N LYS A 160 -7.14 8.08 12.76
CA LYS A 160 -8.39 8.79 12.45
C LYS A 160 -8.21 9.97 11.48
N GLU A 161 -7.13 10.71 11.61
CA GLU A 161 -6.81 11.81 10.71
C GLU A 161 -6.46 11.27 9.33
N PHE A 162 -5.61 10.26 9.26
CA PHE A 162 -5.23 9.65 7.98
C PHE A 162 -6.42 9.05 7.25
N GLU A 163 -7.35 8.42 7.96
CA GLU A 163 -8.63 7.95 7.41
C GLU A 163 -9.46 9.08 6.80
N LYS A 164 -9.56 10.23 7.51
CA LYS A 164 -10.25 11.42 6.98
C LYS A 164 -9.59 11.96 5.72
N GLU A 165 -8.25 11.98 5.68
CA GLU A 165 -7.51 12.45 4.50
C GLU A 165 -7.71 11.53 3.28
N ILE A 166 -7.75 10.21 3.48
CA ILE A 166 -8.02 9.24 2.40
C ILE A 166 -9.44 9.38 1.85
N LYS A 167 -10.42 9.68 2.70
CA LYS A 167 -11.83 9.87 2.30
C LYS A 167 -12.04 11.19 1.53
N LYS A 168 -11.13 12.15 1.65
CA LYS A 168 -11.13 13.37 0.83
C LYS A 168 -10.60 13.05 -0.59
N PRO A 169 -11.01 13.79 -1.61
CA PRO A 169 -10.46 13.63 -2.97
C PRO A 169 -9.05 14.21 -3.11
N ASN A 170 -8.20 14.00 -2.12
CA ASN A 170 -6.81 14.45 -2.13
C ASN A 170 -5.93 13.42 -2.85
N LYS A 171 -5.55 13.76 -4.09
CA LYS A 171 -4.73 12.88 -4.94
C LYS A 171 -3.39 12.51 -4.33
N ILE A 172 -2.78 13.38 -3.52
CA ILE A 172 -1.43 13.17 -2.96
C ILE A 172 -1.42 11.94 -2.04
N PHE A 173 -2.37 11.85 -1.12
CA PHE A 173 -2.44 10.70 -0.19
C PHE A 173 -2.89 9.42 -0.88
N ILE A 174 -3.78 9.52 -1.87
CA ILE A 174 -4.17 8.37 -2.69
C ILE A 174 -2.96 7.85 -3.47
N ASP A 175 -2.17 8.73 -4.06
CA ASP A 175 -0.95 8.35 -4.78
C ASP A 175 0.13 7.82 -3.83
N ALA A 176 0.28 8.38 -2.62
CA ALA A 176 1.18 7.87 -1.60
C ALA A 176 0.87 6.41 -1.25
N ILE A 177 -0.39 6.06 -1.03
CA ILE A 177 -0.80 4.68 -0.76
C ILE A 177 -0.61 3.80 -2.01
N LYS A 178 -1.10 4.27 -3.16
CA LYS A 178 -1.08 3.53 -4.42
C LYS A 178 0.34 3.13 -4.83
N ARG A 179 1.26 4.07 -4.80
CA ARG A 179 2.62 3.94 -5.36
C ARG A 179 3.71 3.86 -4.30
N GLY A 180 3.40 4.28 -3.07
CA GLY A 180 4.35 4.29 -1.97
C GLY A 180 4.74 2.89 -1.50
N ILE A 181 5.83 2.82 -0.76
CA ILE A 181 6.36 1.61 -0.16
C ILE A 181 6.15 1.69 1.35
N VAL A 182 5.46 0.72 1.92
CA VAL A 182 5.31 0.59 3.38
C VAL A 182 6.63 0.09 3.94
N LEU A 183 7.48 0.99 4.45
CA LEU A 183 8.80 0.65 4.99
C LEU A 183 8.71 -0.13 6.29
N PHE A 184 7.81 0.29 7.19
CA PHE A 184 7.57 -0.32 8.49
C PHE A 184 6.09 -0.48 8.76
N GLY A 185 5.72 -1.44 9.61
CA GLY A 185 4.35 -1.64 10.06
C GLY A 185 3.42 -2.21 9.00
N GLN A 186 3.88 -3.13 8.16
CA GLN A 186 3.09 -3.74 7.08
C GLN A 186 1.80 -4.37 7.59
N GLU A 187 1.83 -5.06 8.72
CA GLU A 187 0.62 -5.68 9.30
C GLU A 187 -0.37 -4.63 9.81
N GLU A 188 0.12 -3.53 10.41
CA GLU A 188 -0.74 -2.43 10.86
C GLU A 188 -1.37 -1.67 9.69
N PHE A 189 -0.64 -1.49 8.59
CA PHE A 189 -1.19 -0.95 7.35
C PHE A 189 -2.30 -1.84 6.79
N ILE A 190 -2.11 -3.16 6.75
CA ILE A 190 -3.12 -4.12 6.28
C ILE A 190 -4.37 -4.06 7.16
N LYS A 191 -4.21 -4.07 8.49
CA LYS A 191 -5.33 -3.92 9.44
C LYS A 191 -6.07 -2.60 9.24
N PHE A 192 -5.34 -1.52 9.00
CA PHE A 192 -5.92 -0.22 8.71
C PHE A 192 -6.81 -0.28 7.46
N VAL A 193 -6.30 -0.82 6.35
CA VAL A 193 -7.09 -0.98 5.10
C VAL A 193 -8.30 -1.89 5.29
N LYS A 194 -8.14 -3.00 6.02
CA LYS A 194 -9.24 -3.92 6.35
C LYS A 194 -10.37 -3.20 7.09
N ASN A 195 -10.04 -2.40 8.08
CA ASN A 195 -11.04 -1.67 8.89
C ASN A 195 -11.81 -0.64 8.05
N LEU A 196 -11.12 0.06 7.14
CA LEU A 196 -11.78 1.01 6.21
C LEU A 196 -12.79 0.36 5.26
N LYS A 197 -12.70 -0.95 5.05
CA LYS A 197 -13.61 -1.70 4.17
C LYS A 197 -14.85 -2.21 4.90
N ASN A 198 -14.79 -2.32 6.23
CA ASN A 198 -15.88 -2.83 7.06
C ASN A 198 -16.81 -1.71 7.55
N GLU A 199 -16.52 -0.45 7.26
CA GLU A 199 -17.38 0.72 7.46
C GLU A 199 -18.18 1.04 6.18
#